data_7ba6a6815be69794421c6563c6d5962e
#
_entry.id   7ba6a6815be69794421c6563c6d5962e
#
_cell.length_a   1.000
_cell.length_b   1.000
_cell.length_c   1.000
_cell.angle_alpha   90.00
_cell.angle_beta   90.00
_cell.angle_gamma   90.00
#
_symmetry.space_group_name_H-M   'P 1'
#
loop_
_entity.id
_entity.type
_entity.pdbx_description
1 polymer ?
#
loop_
_entity_poly.entity_id
_entity_poly.type
_entity_poly.pdbx_seq_one_letter_code
_entity_poly.pdbx_strand_id
1 'polypeptide(L)'
;HTDYGKNGIRVEIGAYTEEDIVIKAIWERQTFTVHYSAGVAADRGIKAYLPDDEDAYYGRGDELTGFTEGASADNGLIFTGWSFDRYGDSGILEPEDLSDYNKDVTVYAIWDYIITFDNNTDAEVTGYMENITSKLGSRIRLKGSSLSRKGYYLSGWNTKSDDTGKFYSTMSVVDLTPDDSGKAVLYAIWQPIFYEVHLYWLSL
;
A
#
# COMPACT_ATOMS: atom_id res chain seq x y z
N HIS A 1 -25.93 36.19 39.43
CA HIS A 1 -25.57 36.16 38.00
C HIS A 1 -25.49 34.71 37.57
N THR A 2 -26.28 34.31 36.61
CA THR A 2 -26.28 32.93 36.11
C THR A 2 -25.53 32.97 34.81
N ASP A 3 -24.38 32.26 34.76
CA ASP A 3 -23.60 32.10 33.52
C ASP A 3 -23.85 30.70 32.95
N TYR A 4 -24.17 30.63 31.68
CA TYR A 4 -24.37 29.36 30.97
C TYR A 4 -23.13 29.09 30.12
N GLY A 5 -22.27 28.18 30.58
CA GLY A 5 -21.23 27.63 29.71
C GLY A 5 -21.83 26.91 28.50
N LYS A 6 -21.04 26.68 27.45
CA LYS A 6 -21.46 26.04 26.19
C LYS A 6 -22.19 24.68 26.37
N ASN A 7 -22.06 24.05 27.57
CA ASN A 7 -22.69 22.77 27.95
C ASN A 7 -23.79 22.94 29.01
N GLY A 8 -24.29 24.14 29.25
CA GLY A 8 -25.46 24.36 30.12
C GLY A 8 -25.24 24.11 31.61
N ILE A 9 -24.01 24.21 32.12
CA ILE A 9 -23.76 24.12 33.54
C ILE A 9 -24.28 25.38 34.23
N ARG A 10 -25.27 25.22 35.09
CA ARG A 10 -25.82 26.29 35.94
C ARG A 10 -25.02 26.36 37.21
N VAL A 11 -24.41 27.52 37.49
CA VAL A 11 -23.75 27.82 38.77
C VAL A 11 -24.65 28.76 39.54
N GLU A 12 -25.19 28.33 40.70
CA GLU A 12 -25.93 29.21 41.62
C GLU A 12 -24.99 29.77 42.67
N ILE A 13 -24.86 31.09 42.72
CA ILE A 13 -24.09 31.80 43.71
C ILE A 13 -25.04 32.37 44.75
N GLY A 14 -24.88 32.00 46.01
CA GLY A 14 -25.70 32.51 47.11
C GLY A 14 -25.56 34.04 47.28
N ALA A 15 -26.63 34.70 47.71
CA ALA A 15 -26.71 36.17 47.80
C ALA A 15 -25.90 36.81 48.93
N TYR A 16 -25.19 36.06 49.76
CA TYR A 16 -24.53 36.53 50.99
C TYR A 16 -23.06 36.07 51.08
N THR A 17 -22.26 36.32 50.08
CA THR A 17 -20.81 36.14 50.15
C THR A 17 -20.13 37.48 50.25
N GLU A 18 -19.41 37.73 51.36
CA GLU A 18 -18.58 38.93 51.53
C GLU A 18 -17.21 38.80 50.89
N GLU A 19 -16.92 37.67 50.26
CA GLU A 19 -15.65 37.36 49.58
C GLU A 19 -15.82 37.28 48.08
N ASP A 20 -14.77 37.62 47.34
CA ASP A 20 -14.72 37.50 45.91
C ASP A 20 -14.83 36.02 45.49
N ILE A 21 -15.81 35.71 44.65
CA ILE A 21 -15.94 34.35 44.09
C ILE A 21 -15.18 34.25 42.80
N VAL A 22 -14.14 33.43 42.79
CA VAL A 22 -13.35 33.15 41.60
C VAL A 22 -13.81 31.84 40.99
N ILE A 23 -14.43 31.91 39.82
CA ILE A 23 -14.79 30.75 39.01
C ILE A 23 -13.69 30.51 38.00
N LYS A 24 -13.03 29.35 38.07
CA LYS A 24 -12.02 28.91 37.09
C LYS A 24 -12.61 27.90 36.15
N ALA A 25 -12.45 28.12 34.85
CA ALA A 25 -12.74 27.10 33.85
C ALA A 25 -11.72 25.98 33.94
N ILE A 26 -12.20 24.76 34.04
CA ILE A 26 -11.37 23.56 33.91
C ILE A 26 -11.54 23.07 32.49
N TRP A 27 -10.45 23.06 31.73
CA TRP A 27 -10.46 22.60 30.35
C TRP A 27 -9.87 21.18 30.35
N GLU A 28 -10.60 20.24 29.81
CA GLU A 28 -10.09 18.91 29.48
C GLU A 28 -9.74 18.88 28.01
N ARG A 29 -8.58 18.31 27.70
CA ARG A 29 -8.21 18.08 26.30
C ARG A 29 -9.09 17.01 25.72
N GLN A 30 -9.58 17.24 24.52
CA GLN A 30 -10.28 16.23 23.76
C GLN A 30 -9.24 15.26 23.19
N THR A 31 -9.42 13.96 23.45
CA THR A 31 -8.57 12.87 22.94
C THR A 31 -9.34 12.03 21.94
N PHE A 32 -8.60 11.36 21.07
CA PHE A 32 -9.08 10.32 20.19
C PHE A 32 -8.01 9.24 20.06
N THR A 33 -8.39 8.03 19.69
CA THR A 33 -7.45 6.92 19.49
C THR A 33 -7.15 6.74 18.02
N VAL A 34 -5.88 6.59 17.67
CA VAL A 34 -5.41 6.21 16.34
C VAL A 34 -5.14 4.71 16.33
N HIS A 35 -5.88 3.98 15.49
CA HIS A 35 -5.72 2.54 15.28
C HIS A 35 -4.90 2.30 14.02
N TYR A 36 -3.86 1.47 14.12
CA TYR A 36 -3.01 1.10 13.01
C TYR A 36 -3.40 -0.24 12.41
N SER A 37 -3.62 -0.28 11.10
CA SER A 37 -4.04 -1.47 10.36
C SER A 37 -3.05 -1.83 9.26
N ALA A 38 -2.81 -3.13 9.06
CA ALA A 38 -1.97 -3.62 7.97
C ALA A 38 -2.59 -3.46 6.58
N GLY A 39 -3.84 -3.01 6.48
CA GLY A 39 -4.51 -2.78 5.21
C GLY A 39 -4.57 -4.02 4.32
N VAL A 40 -4.19 -3.88 3.05
CA VAL A 40 -4.23 -4.95 2.05
C VAL A 40 -3.29 -6.13 2.39
N ALA A 41 -2.22 -5.90 3.15
CA ALA A 41 -1.32 -6.98 3.57
C ALA A 41 -2.07 -8.03 4.40
N ALA A 42 -2.92 -7.60 5.34
CA ALA A 42 -3.75 -8.50 6.13
C ALA A 42 -4.72 -9.31 5.28
N ASP A 43 -5.35 -8.72 4.25
CA ASP A 43 -6.28 -9.43 3.36
C ASP A 43 -5.58 -10.54 2.57
N ARG A 44 -4.29 -10.38 2.32
CA ARG A 44 -3.47 -11.36 1.59
C ARG A 44 -2.76 -12.35 2.51
N GLY A 45 -3.06 -12.31 3.82
CA GLY A 45 -2.46 -13.19 4.81
C GLY A 45 -0.99 -12.89 5.10
N ILE A 46 -0.51 -11.70 4.73
CA ILE A 46 0.86 -11.25 4.98
C ILE A 46 0.92 -10.70 6.40
N LYS A 47 1.83 -11.23 7.20
CA LYS A 47 2.05 -10.74 8.55
C LYS A 47 2.81 -9.42 8.53
N ALA A 48 2.22 -8.42 9.13
CA ALA A 48 2.81 -7.10 9.34
C ALA A 48 3.00 -6.82 10.84
N TYR A 49 3.99 -6.01 11.14
CA TYR A 49 4.29 -5.48 12.45
C TYR A 49 3.96 -3.99 12.43
N LEU A 50 3.03 -3.62 13.27
CA LEU A 50 2.45 -2.29 13.33
C LEU A 50 2.80 -1.65 14.66
N PRO A 51 2.78 -0.32 14.76
CA PRO A 51 2.77 0.37 16.04
C PRO A 51 1.55 -0.06 16.87
N ASP A 52 1.66 0.07 18.19
CA ASP A 52 0.51 -0.03 19.07
C ASP A 52 -0.44 1.15 18.82
N ASP A 53 -1.74 0.94 19.06
CA ASP A 53 -2.71 2.03 19.02
C ASP A 53 -2.33 3.11 20.03
N GLU A 54 -2.46 4.37 19.65
CA GLU A 54 -2.04 5.48 20.49
C GLU A 54 -3.12 6.56 20.62
N ASP A 55 -3.20 7.14 21.83
CA ASP A 55 -4.09 8.26 22.09
C ASP A 55 -3.43 9.56 21.65
N ALA A 56 -4.17 10.32 20.87
CA ALA A 56 -3.76 11.63 20.38
C ALA A 56 -4.66 12.73 20.96
N TYR A 57 -4.14 13.94 20.96
CA TYR A 57 -4.89 15.12 21.37
C TYR A 57 -5.34 15.91 20.15
N TYR A 58 -6.56 16.39 20.18
CA TYR A 58 -7.04 17.32 19.18
C TYR A 58 -6.06 18.51 19.01
N GLY A 59 -5.67 18.80 17.80
CA GLY A 59 -4.73 19.86 17.47
C GLY A 59 -3.24 19.47 17.57
N ARG A 60 -2.90 18.19 17.80
CA ARG A 60 -1.51 17.74 18.00
C ARG A 60 -1.20 16.40 17.31
N GLY A 61 -1.47 16.33 16.03
CA GLY A 61 -1.15 15.15 15.23
C GLY A 61 0.37 14.88 15.12
N ASP A 62 1.21 15.90 15.35
CA ASP A 62 2.67 15.81 15.33
C ASP A 62 3.29 14.97 16.47
N GLU A 63 2.51 14.60 17.48
CA GLU A 63 2.96 13.76 18.61
C GLU A 63 2.77 12.26 18.35
N LEU A 64 2.25 11.85 17.19
CA LEU A 64 1.99 10.45 16.86
C LEU A 64 3.29 9.71 16.54
N THR A 65 3.70 8.81 17.44
CA THR A 65 4.96 8.04 17.29
C THR A 65 4.86 7.00 16.19
N GLY A 66 3.68 6.41 15.97
CA GLY A 66 3.45 5.41 14.94
C GLY A 66 3.66 5.91 13.51
N PHE A 67 3.57 7.22 13.29
CA PHE A 67 3.94 7.82 12.00
C PHE A 67 5.45 7.84 11.78
N THR A 68 6.23 7.99 12.84
CA THR A 68 7.70 7.99 12.80
C THR A 68 8.26 6.57 12.77
N GLU A 69 7.69 5.66 13.56
CA GLU A 69 8.13 4.26 13.62
C GLU A 69 7.77 3.50 12.35
N GLY A 70 6.61 3.83 11.76
CA GLY A 70 6.11 3.18 10.57
C GLY A 70 5.69 1.72 10.80
N ALA A 71 5.74 0.91 9.75
CA ALA A 71 5.39 -0.50 9.81
C ALA A 71 6.39 -1.36 9.04
N SER A 72 6.46 -2.66 9.35
CA SER A 72 7.26 -3.64 8.61
C SER A 72 6.47 -4.93 8.37
N ALA A 73 6.95 -5.76 7.46
CA ALA A 73 6.34 -7.05 7.14
C ALA A 73 7.40 -8.13 6.93
N ASP A 74 7.05 -9.39 7.24
CA ASP A 74 7.97 -10.53 7.16
C ASP A 74 8.48 -10.78 5.73
N ASN A 75 7.69 -10.47 4.72
CA ASN A 75 7.98 -10.83 3.33
C ASN A 75 8.58 -9.68 2.50
N GLY A 76 9.31 -8.77 3.13
CA GLY A 76 10.07 -7.74 2.42
C GLY A 76 9.22 -6.71 1.65
N LEU A 77 7.94 -6.55 2.00
CA LEU A 77 7.13 -5.43 1.53
C LEU A 77 7.78 -4.11 1.95
N ILE A 78 7.64 -3.11 1.12
CA ILE A 78 8.15 -1.76 1.37
C ILE A 78 7.00 -0.94 1.94
N PHE A 79 7.13 -0.52 3.20
CA PHE A 79 6.18 0.42 3.78
C PHE A 79 6.36 1.80 3.17
N THR A 80 5.28 2.41 2.69
CA THR A 80 5.31 3.73 2.03
C THR A 80 4.63 4.83 2.83
N GLY A 81 3.85 4.48 3.84
CA GLY A 81 3.18 5.42 4.72
C GLY A 81 1.80 4.96 5.15
N TRP A 82 1.10 5.83 5.85
CA TRP A 82 -0.26 5.61 6.33
C TRP A 82 -1.27 6.30 5.42
N SER A 83 -2.49 5.78 5.36
CA SER A 83 -3.60 6.37 4.58
C SER A 83 -4.94 6.18 5.29
N PHE A 84 -5.91 7.06 5.05
CA PHE A 84 -7.26 6.87 5.57
C PHE A 84 -8.02 5.74 4.89
N ASP A 85 -7.62 5.35 3.70
CA ASP A 85 -8.20 4.19 3.03
C ASP A 85 -7.15 3.09 2.81
N ARG A 86 -7.61 1.85 2.81
CA ARG A 86 -6.76 0.66 2.76
C ARG A 86 -5.97 0.47 1.45
N TYR A 87 -6.33 1.19 0.39
CA TYR A 87 -5.67 1.14 -0.92
C TYR A 87 -4.75 2.33 -1.16
N GLY A 88 -4.77 3.32 -0.26
CA GLY A 88 -4.00 4.55 -0.37
C GLY A 88 -4.47 5.47 -1.52
N ASP A 89 -5.75 5.40 -1.88
CA ASP A 89 -6.32 6.23 -2.95
C ASP A 89 -6.58 7.66 -2.45
N SER A 90 -6.75 7.84 -1.13
CA SER A 90 -6.83 9.15 -0.47
C SER A 90 -5.47 9.84 -0.30
N GLY A 91 -4.38 9.18 -0.65
CA GLY A 91 -3.01 9.66 -0.49
C GLY A 91 -2.36 9.17 0.80
N ILE A 92 -1.06 9.47 0.93
CA ILE A 92 -0.29 9.22 2.14
C ILE A 92 -0.50 10.38 3.10
N LEU A 93 -0.70 10.05 4.37
CA LEU A 93 -0.94 10.99 5.45
C LEU A 93 0.36 11.50 6.04
N GLU A 94 0.35 12.77 6.39
CA GLU A 94 1.29 13.35 7.34
C GLU A 94 0.65 13.43 8.74
N PRO A 95 1.42 13.46 9.83
CA PRO A 95 0.86 13.51 11.19
C PRO A 95 -0.12 14.66 11.40
N GLU A 96 0.12 15.79 10.74
CA GLU A 96 -0.69 17.01 10.83
C GLU A 96 -2.10 16.83 10.27
N ASP A 97 -2.30 15.86 9.34
CA ASP A 97 -3.63 15.55 8.77
C ASP A 97 -4.60 15.03 9.83
N LEU A 98 -4.08 14.56 10.98
CA LEU A 98 -4.88 14.12 12.11
C LEU A 98 -5.15 15.23 13.14
N SER A 99 -4.59 16.40 12.98
CA SER A 99 -4.74 17.51 13.95
C SER A 99 -6.19 17.96 14.17
N ASP A 100 -7.02 17.86 13.16
CA ASP A 100 -8.44 18.23 13.24
C ASP A 100 -9.38 17.08 13.63
N TYR A 101 -8.81 15.90 13.94
CA TYR A 101 -9.60 14.74 14.35
C TYR A 101 -9.99 14.81 15.82
N ASN A 102 -11.24 14.46 16.08
CA ASN A 102 -11.83 14.46 17.43
C ASN A 102 -12.61 13.18 17.74
N LYS A 103 -12.37 12.14 16.95
CA LYS A 103 -12.97 10.79 17.08
C LYS A 103 -11.91 9.78 16.70
N ASP A 104 -12.05 8.57 17.24
CA ASP A 104 -11.19 7.46 16.89
C ASP A 104 -11.14 7.25 15.38
N VAL A 105 -9.94 6.97 14.90
CA VAL A 105 -9.65 6.82 13.47
C VAL A 105 -8.77 5.61 13.24
N THR A 106 -9.01 4.91 12.13
CA THR A 106 -8.12 3.85 11.67
C THR A 106 -7.31 4.36 10.49
N VAL A 107 -6.00 4.22 10.57
CA VAL A 107 -5.07 4.46 9.46
C VAL A 107 -4.53 3.13 8.95
N TYR A 108 -4.35 3.02 7.65
CA TYR A 108 -3.96 1.79 6.96
C TYR A 108 -2.54 1.92 6.42
N ALA A 109 -1.71 0.93 6.71
CA ALA A 109 -0.38 0.83 6.12
C ALA A 109 -0.49 0.58 4.61
N ILE A 110 0.22 1.38 3.85
CA ILE A 110 0.34 1.23 2.40
C ILE A 110 1.68 0.59 2.09
N TRP A 111 1.65 -0.41 1.22
CA TRP A 111 2.75 -1.27 0.92
C TRP A 111 3.08 -1.29 -0.55
N ASP A 112 4.35 -1.21 -0.88
CA ASP A 112 4.86 -1.49 -2.21
C ASP A 112 5.59 -2.84 -2.25
N TYR A 113 5.66 -3.43 -3.44
CA TYR A 113 6.43 -4.63 -3.73
C TYR A 113 7.09 -4.50 -5.11
N ILE A 114 8.07 -5.37 -5.38
CA ILE A 114 8.81 -5.35 -6.63
C ILE A 114 8.35 -6.48 -7.54
N ILE A 115 8.00 -6.15 -8.79
CA ILE A 115 7.78 -7.12 -9.85
C ILE A 115 9.08 -7.26 -10.63
N THR A 116 9.59 -8.47 -10.71
CA THR A 116 10.80 -8.83 -11.45
C THR A 116 10.45 -9.71 -12.64
N PHE A 117 11.31 -9.69 -13.64
CA PHE A 117 11.13 -10.45 -14.88
C PHE A 117 12.29 -11.40 -15.07
N ASP A 118 11.98 -12.69 -15.19
CA ASP A 118 12.94 -13.76 -15.43
C ASP A 118 12.83 -14.21 -16.90
N ASN A 119 13.95 -14.33 -17.58
CA ASN A 119 14.00 -14.78 -18.97
C ASN A 119 13.54 -16.24 -19.17
N ASN A 120 13.51 -17.02 -18.11
CA ASN A 120 13.07 -18.40 -18.07
C ASN A 120 13.73 -19.28 -19.15
N THR A 121 15.02 -19.09 -19.36
CA THR A 121 15.83 -19.87 -20.33
C THR A 121 17.32 -19.67 -20.07
N ASP A 122 18.13 -20.70 -20.30
CA ASP A 122 19.59 -20.62 -20.31
C ASP A 122 20.16 -20.13 -21.66
N ALA A 123 19.31 -20.03 -22.70
CA ALA A 123 19.71 -19.51 -23.99
C ALA A 123 19.95 -18.00 -23.96
N GLU A 124 20.78 -17.51 -24.87
CA GLU A 124 21.02 -16.07 -25.03
C GLU A 124 19.73 -15.34 -25.36
N VAL A 125 19.47 -14.31 -24.54
CA VAL A 125 18.35 -13.35 -24.70
C VAL A 125 18.94 -11.95 -24.79
N THR A 126 18.55 -11.18 -25.78
CA THR A 126 18.91 -9.77 -25.90
C THR A 126 17.76 -8.89 -25.44
N GLY A 127 18.06 -7.64 -25.07
CA GLY A 127 17.09 -6.74 -24.46
C GLY A 127 16.92 -7.01 -22.95
N TYR A 128 16.01 -6.30 -22.34
CA TYR A 128 15.70 -6.44 -20.90
C TYR A 128 14.28 -5.93 -20.59
N MET A 129 13.78 -6.34 -19.43
CA MET A 129 12.62 -5.75 -18.79
C MET A 129 13.05 -5.13 -17.46
N GLU A 130 12.71 -3.87 -17.28
CA GLU A 130 12.95 -3.20 -16.00
C GLU A 130 11.99 -3.72 -14.93
N ASN A 131 12.51 -3.89 -13.71
CA ASN A 131 11.66 -4.17 -12.56
C ASN A 131 10.64 -3.05 -12.35
N ILE A 132 9.50 -3.39 -11.80
CA ILE A 132 8.42 -2.45 -11.54
C ILE A 132 8.13 -2.46 -10.05
N THR A 133 8.16 -1.29 -9.42
CA THR A 133 7.60 -1.11 -8.08
C THR A 133 6.09 -0.87 -8.23
N SER A 134 5.31 -1.60 -7.46
CA SER A 134 3.85 -1.54 -7.51
C SER A 134 3.24 -1.55 -6.12
N LYS A 135 2.21 -0.77 -5.93
CA LYS A 135 1.43 -0.76 -4.70
C LYS A 135 0.66 -2.09 -4.55
N LEU A 136 0.72 -2.70 -3.38
CA LEU A 136 0.01 -3.94 -3.07
C LEU A 136 -1.51 -3.73 -3.18
N GLY A 137 -2.19 -4.62 -3.89
CA GLY A 137 -3.61 -4.52 -4.19
C GLY A 137 -3.94 -3.66 -5.42
N SER A 138 -2.95 -3.01 -6.02
CA SER A 138 -3.15 -2.27 -7.27
C SER A 138 -3.08 -3.18 -8.49
N ARG A 139 -3.81 -2.78 -9.52
CA ARG A 139 -3.75 -3.42 -10.84
C ARG A 139 -2.90 -2.57 -11.76
N ILE A 140 -1.83 -3.14 -12.28
CA ILE A 140 -0.91 -2.44 -13.18
C ILE A 140 -0.95 -3.05 -14.59
N ARG A 141 -0.71 -2.21 -15.60
CA ARG A 141 -0.48 -2.67 -16.97
C ARG A 141 1.00 -2.89 -17.20
N LEU A 142 1.37 -4.12 -17.58
CA LEU A 142 2.74 -4.43 -18.00
C LEU A 142 3.10 -3.63 -19.25
N LYS A 143 4.33 -3.15 -19.29
CA LYS A 143 4.89 -2.49 -20.48
C LYS A 143 5.25 -3.53 -21.55
N GLY A 144 5.37 -3.10 -22.78
CA GLY A 144 5.94 -3.92 -23.84
C GLY A 144 7.38 -4.31 -23.53
N SER A 145 7.77 -5.51 -23.94
CA SER A 145 9.12 -6.04 -23.71
C SER A 145 10.01 -5.82 -24.93
N SER A 146 11.29 -5.52 -24.69
CA SER A 146 12.33 -5.51 -25.73
C SER A 146 13.09 -6.84 -25.83
N LEU A 147 12.69 -7.87 -25.05
CA LEU A 147 13.34 -9.16 -25.04
C LEU A 147 13.23 -9.85 -26.40
N SER A 148 14.36 -10.39 -26.87
CA SER A 148 14.46 -11.14 -28.12
C SER A 148 15.30 -12.39 -27.92
N ARG A 149 14.82 -13.51 -28.41
CA ARG A 149 15.47 -14.81 -28.42
C ARG A 149 15.44 -15.41 -29.83
N LYS A 150 16.59 -15.84 -30.33
CA LYS A 150 16.71 -16.36 -31.69
C LYS A 150 15.78 -17.57 -31.91
N GLY A 151 14.92 -17.49 -32.93
CA GLY A 151 13.98 -18.54 -33.31
C GLY A 151 12.72 -18.63 -32.44
N TYR A 152 12.52 -17.68 -31.53
CA TYR A 152 11.37 -17.64 -30.64
C TYR A 152 10.78 -16.24 -30.58
N TYR A 153 9.51 -16.14 -30.20
CA TYR A 153 8.88 -14.89 -29.80
C TYR A 153 8.38 -14.99 -28.36
N LEU A 154 8.37 -13.88 -27.65
CA LEU A 154 7.81 -13.77 -26.31
C LEU A 154 6.28 -13.79 -26.42
N SER A 155 5.66 -14.86 -25.95
CA SER A 155 4.21 -15.03 -25.93
C SER A 155 3.55 -14.29 -24.78
N GLY A 156 4.25 -14.21 -23.64
CA GLY A 156 3.75 -13.58 -22.43
C GLY A 156 4.58 -13.97 -21.22
N TRP A 157 3.95 -13.94 -20.08
CA TRP A 157 4.54 -14.14 -18.77
C TRP A 157 3.74 -15.16 -17.96
N ASN A 158 4.40 -15.92 -17.11
CA ASN A 158 3.75 -16.83 -16.17
C ASN A 158 4.23 -16.54 -14.75
N THR A 159 3.39 -16.82 -13.75
CA THR A 159 3.77 -16.67 -12.32
C THR A 159 4.63 -17.82 -11.82
N LYS A 160 4.88 -18.86 -12.63
CA LYS A 160 5.77 -20.00 -12.33
C LYS A 160 6.64 -20.30 -13.53
N SER A 161 7.88 -20.73 -13.26
CA SER A 161 8.88 -21.04 -14.28
C SER A 161 8.52 -22.29 -15.11
N ASP A 162 7.72 -23.20 -14.54
CA ASP A 162 7.26 -24.44 -15.17
C ASP A 162 5.94 -24.31 -15.96
N ASP A 163 5.48 -23.09 -16.17
CA ASP A 163 4.25 -22.73 -16.89
C ASP A 163 2.94 -23.21 -16.24
N THR A 164 2.99 -23.76 -15.02
CA THR A 164 1.80 -24.23 -14.29
C THR A 164 1.07 -23.12 -13.54
N GLY A 165 1.62 -21.91 -13.51
CA GLY A 165 1.04 -20.74 -12.84
C GLY A 165 0.01 -20.01 -13.70
N LYS A 166 -0.26 -18.77 -13.33
CA LYS A 166 -1.16 -17.90 -14.08
C LYS A 166 -0.43 -17.24 -15.24
N PHE A 167 -0.94 -17.43 -16.45
CA PHE A 167 -0.42 -16.81 -17.67
C PHE A 167 -0.97 -15.39 -17.84
N TYR A 168 -0.11 -14.48 -18.30
CA TYR A 168 -0.43 -13.13 -18.70
C TYR A 168 0.19 -12.84 -20.06
N SER A 169 -0.61 -12.41 -21.04
CA SER A 169 -0.07 -11.93 -22.31
C SER A 169 0.79 -10.67 -22.10
N THR A 170 1.64 -10.34 -23.06
CA THR A 170 2.39 -9.07 -23.04
C THR A 170 1.42 -7.88 -22.95
N MET A 171 1.78 -6.84 -22.18
CA MET A 171 0.94 -5.66 -21.93
C MET A 171 -0.38 -5.92 -21.20
N SER A 172 -0.57 -7.08 -20.58
CA SER A 172 -1.73 -7.37 -19.72
C SER A 172 -1.79 -6.47 -18.50
N VAL A 173 -2.99 -6.36 -17.94
CA VAL A 173 -3.19 -5.82 -16.60
C VAL A 173 -3.03 -6.97 -15.60
N VAL A 174 -2.14 -6.79 -14.64
CA VAL A 174 -1.83 -7.79 -13.61
C VAL A 174 -2.18 -7.27 -12.22
N ASP A 175 -2.59 -8.19 -11.35
CA ASP A 175 -2.67 -8.03 -9.91
C ASP A 175 -1.93 -9.23 -9.33
N LEU A 176 -0.77 -8.96 -8.73
CA LEU A 176 0.14 -9.98 -8.25
C LEU A 176 0.24 -9.92 -6.72
N THR A 177 0.52 -11.07 -6.15
CA THR A 177 0.88 -11.19 -4.73
C THR A 177 2.37 -11.51 -4.67
N PRO A 178 3.16 -10.73 -3.94
CA PRO A 178 4.58 -11.04 -3.74
C PRO A 178 4.76 -12.34 -2.95
N ASP A 179 5.90 -12.96 -3.14
CA ASP A 179 6.39 -14.08 -2.34
C ASP A 179 6.96 -13.60 -0.99
N ASP A 180 7.55 -14.52 -0.23
CA ASP A 180 8.15 -14.24 1.07
C ASP A 180 9.39 -13.32 1.01
N SER A 181 9.87 -12.97 -0.18
CA SER A 181 10.96 -12.00 -0.39
C SER A 181 10.47 -10.59 -0.80
N GLY A 182 9.16 -10.36 -0.81
CA GLY A 182 8.55 -9.09 -1.24
C GLY A 182 8.59 -8.88 -2.76
N LYS A 183 8.78 -9.95 -3.53
CA LYS A 183 8.87 -9.90 -4.99
C LYS A 183 7.80 -10.75 -5.62
N ALA A 184 7.28 -10.26 -6.74
CA ALA A 184 6.49 -11.07 -7.65
C ALA A 184 7.31 -11.32 -8.91
N VAL A 185 7.66 -12.58 -9.16
CA VAL A 185 8.44 -12.94 -10.34
C VAL A 185 7.50 -13.31 -11.49
N LEU A 186 7.76 -12.76 -12.66
CA LEU A 186 7.11 -13.10 -13.91
C LEU A 186 8.13 -13.78 -14.85
N TYR A 187 7.88 -15.02 -15.17
CA TYR A 187 8.71 -15.87 -16.01
C TYR A 187 8.30 -15.77 -17.47
N ALA A 188 9.26 -15.50 -18.35
CA ALA A 188 9.00 -15.39 -19.79
C ALA A 188 8.52 -16.72 -20.40
N ILE A 189 7.49 -16.65 -21.24
CA ILE A 189 7.00 -17.78 -22.01
C ILE A 189 7.38 -17.58 -23.48
N TRP A 190 8.28 -18.44 -23.94
CA TRP A 190 8.81 -18.41 -25.28
C TRP A 190 8.09 -19.42 -26.19
N GLN A 191 7.63 -18.97 -27.36
CA GLN A 191 7.04 -19.82 -28.38
C GLN A 191 7.96 -19.87 -29.60
N PRO A 192 8.23 -21.05 -30.18
CA PRO A 192 9.07 -21.16 -31.37
C PRO A 192 8.40 -20.49 -32.57
N ILE A 193 9.21 -19.88 -33.41
CA ILE A 193 8.77 -19.31 -34.68
C ILE A 193 8.86 -20.42 -35.73
N PHE A 194 7.74 -20.80 -36.30
CA PHE A 194 7.67 -21.77 -37.37
C PHE A 194 7.67 -21.06 -38.73
N TYR A 195 8.44 -21.61 -39.68
CA TYR A 195 8.48 -21.16 -41.06
C TYR A 195 7.95 -22.29 -41.95
N GLU A 196 7.07 -21.95 -42.85
CA GLU A 196 6.63 -22.88 -43.89
C GLU A 196 7.58 -22.78 -45.08
N VAL A 197 8.16 -23.89 -45.54
CA VAL A 197 9.06 -23.93 -46.67
C VAL A 197 8.32 -24.56 -47.87
N HIS A 198 8.10 -23.78 -48.90
CA HIS A 198 7.53 -24.24 -50.15
C HIS A 198 8.66 -24.61 -51.15
N LEU A 199 8.74 -25.88 -51.52
CA LEU A 199 9.68 -26.36 -52.51
C LEU A 199 8.98 -26.40 -53.89
N TYR A 200 9.51 -25.63 -54.84
CA TYR A 200 9.04 -25.66 -56.22
C TYR A 200 10.02 -26.43 -57.10
N TRP A 201 9.51 -27.42 -57.85
CA TRP A 201 10.27 -28.11 -58.85
C TRP A 201 10.20 -27.28 -60.15
N LEU A 202 11.37 -26.84 -60.65
CA LEU A 202 11.48 -26.36 -62.01
C LEU A 202 11.62 -27.57 -62.92
N SER A 203 10.61 -27.89 -63.73
CA SER A 203 10.77 -28.83 -64.87
C SER A 203 11.57 -28.13 -65.95
N LEU A 204 12.71 -28.72 -66.29
CA LEU A 204 13.53 -28.32 -67.44
C LEU A 204 12.84 -28.71 -68.76
#